data_c357548390cf2eae4760d879cb12f572
#
_entry.id   c357548390cf2eae4760d879cb12f572
#
_cell.length_a   1.000
_cell.length_b   1.000
_cell.length_c   1.000
_cell.angle_alpha   90.00
_cell.angle_beta   90.00
_cell.angle_gamma   90.00
#
_symmetry.space_group_name_H-M   'P 1'
#
loop_
_entity.id
_entity.type
_entity.pdbx_description
1 polymer ?
#
loop_
_entity_poly.entity_id
_entity_poly.type
_entity_poly.pdbx_seq_one_letter_code
_entity_poly.pdbx_strand_id
1 'polypeptide(L)'
;MPRTGTPRARRGVVAALACLAMLAALAPAASADDPVASNVAAARLSPTTPQLIDAALASGRITAAQATVYRGWALMRPDALPAAFVSPTPWDGTLAMLEVTRALARMDPARLSPALADVAARVDTACPGSSGNLPNTKSTNHFFIKYRTSSIGGGLTIGQYAAALESTWKTEISTFGWARPPKDPGAGVPGGRYLVRLDNLSSSLYGYVAGTTYARNNPATGWNDRDSVASCMVLNQNFSGFPSGPTDSLRATVAHEFNHSLQFGYGALTGFGKVKNVFVEGGASWMEDEVFDGADDNYFYLWPNFRTPMAQFDPKFPYPYWVVFRALTERYGTGVKNGGENVMQFFWEQVSKEASTNLAAMGKALKHEGTSLGIAYHDAAIALRFNVSCGTTPKKWCLQEGPAYVAAGGANSNMASVATIGDPAYAGKVANDYALDWIGLPAGQGAFDFTLDVTSGGGKLRTSIVCRTADTLSLLAPTEVAKGSTDATFTSVDPTGCDTVVAVITNENQTKSSPKTITNTNYSVTTLPA
;
A
#
# COMPACT_ATOMS: atom_id res chain seq x y z
N MET A 1 -45.72 -49.30 -16.51
CA MET A 1 -46.80 -49.55 -15.53
C MET A 1 -46.59 -48.67 -14.33
N PRO A 2 -47.58 -47.92 -13.92
CA PRO A 2 -47.44 -46.84 -12.92
C PRO A 2 -47.99 -47.25 -11.57
N ARG A 3 -47.56 -46.54 -10.52
CA ARG A 3 -48.34 -46.30 -9.25
C ARG A 3 -47.78 -45.04 -8.64
N THR A 4 -48.39 -43.89 -8.76
CA THR A 4 -49.53 -43.23 -8.08
C THR A 4 -49.49 -43.32 -6.58
N GLY A 5 -49.49 -42.15 -5.95
CA GLY A 5 -49.72 -41.99 -4.51
C GLY A 5 -49.47 -40.58 -4.01
N THR A 6 -50.35 -39.65 -4.29
CA THR A 6 -50.58 -38.38 -3.58
C THR A 6 -51.65 -38.57 -2.50
N PRO A 7 -52.06 -37.53 -1.74
CA PRO A 7 -51.41 -36.62 -0.81
C PRO A 7 -52.14 -36.60 0.55
N ARG A 8 -51.65 -35.85 1.54
CA ARG A 8 -52.54 -35.38 2.62
C ARG A 8 -52.09 -34.06 3.18
N ALA A 9 -52.92 -33.07 2.98
CA ALA A 9 -52.97 -31.80 3.66
C ALA A 9 -53.74 -31.89 5.00
N ARG A 10 -53.46 -31.00 5.92
CA ARG A 10 -54.39 -30.28 6.85
C ARG A 10 -53.56 -29.49 7.86
N ARG A 11 -53.66 -28.16 7.80
CA ARG A 11 -54.54 -27.21 8.50
C ARG A 11 -54.04 -26.84 9.92
N GLY A 12 -53.93 -25.54 10.11
CA GLY A 12 -53.96 -24.87 11.41
C GLY A 12 -53.36 -23.48 11.33
N VAL A 13 -54.13 -22.57 10.95
CA VAL A 13 -54.42 -21.19 11.28
C VAL A 13 -54.17 -20.87 12.76
N VAL A 14 -53.48 -19.78 13.08
CA VAL A 14 -54.01 -18.66 13.91
C VAL A 14 -53.04 -17.49 13.83
N ALA A 15 -53.63 -16.33 13.60
CA ALA A 15 -53.01 -15.02 13.60
C ALA A 15 -52.76 -14.49 15.03
N ALA A 16 -51.70 -13.71 15.20
CA ALA A 16 -51.66 -12.67 16.24
C ALA A 16 -50.85 -11.50 15.75
N LEU A 17 -51.54 -10.39 15.57
CA LEU A 17 -50.96 -9.05 15.52
C LEU A 17 -50.30 -8.73 16.85
N ALA A 18 -49.11 -8.13 16.83
CA ALA A 18 -48.71 -7.15 17.85
C ALA A 18 -47.52 -6.30 17.38
N CYS A 19 -47.80 -5.05 17.25
CA CYS A 19 -46.98 -3.87 17.55
C CYS A 19 -45.57 -3.76 16.98
N LEU A 20 -45.46 -2.93 15.92
CA LEU A 20 -44.30 -2.14 15.59
C LEU A 20 -43.85 -1.32 16.81
N ALA A 21 -42.67 -1.58 17.30
CA ALA A 21 -41.87 -0.59 18.02
C ALA A 21 -40.66 -0.28 17.11
N MET A 22 -40.65 0.89 16.50
CA MET A 22 -39.48 1.47 15.86
C MET A 22 -38.44 1.73 16.95
N LEU A 23 -37.45 0.89 17.04
CA LEU A 23 -36.17 1.23 17.65
C LEU A 23 -35.27 1.70 16.50
N ALA A 24 -35.22 3.00 16.29
CA ALA A 24 -34.10 3.64 15.61
C ALA A 24 -32.87 3.35 16.45
N ALA A 25 -32.08 2.36 16.05
CA ALA A 25 -30.74 2.17 16.57
C ALA A 25 -29.92 3.37 16.11
N LEU A 26 -29.78 4.36 16.97
CA LEU A 26 -28.72 5.34 16.91
C LEU A 26 -27.42 4.53 16.98
N ALA A 27 -26.71 4.45 15.86
CA ALA A 27 -25.33 4.02 15.86
C ALA A 27 -24.59 4.93 16.87
N PRO A 28 -23.88 4.38 17.86
CA PRO A 28 -23.09 5.23 18.74
C PRO A 28 -22.07 5.97 17.87
N ALA A 29 -22.10 7.30 17.94
CA ALA A 29 -20.98 8.11 17.49
C ALA A 29 -19.75 7.55 18.20
N ALA A 30 -18.75 7.09 17.43
CA ALA A 30 -17.48 6.65 17.97
C ALA A 30 -16.96 7.80 18.85
N SER A 31 -16.90 7.57 20.16
CA SER A 31 -16.37 8.57 21.07
C SER A 31 -14.89 8.71 20.77
N ALA A 32 -14.43 9.96 20.68
CA ALA A 32 -13.01 10.31 20.44
C ALA A 32 -12.04 9.82 21.54
N ASP A 33 -12.54 9.05 22.49
CA ASP A 33 -11.80 8.56 23.68
C ASP A 33 -11.67 7.03 23.72
N ASP A 34 -11.69 6.33 22.57
CA ASP A 34 -11.34 4.92 22.56
C ASP A 34 -9.82 4.79 22.74
N PRO A 35 -9.33 4.25 23.88
CA PRO A 35 -7.91 4.14 24.17
C PRO A 35 -7.16 3.24 23.16
N VAL A 36 -7.86 2.37 22.45
CA VAL A 36 -7.28 1.54 21.39
C VAL A 36 -7.01 2.38 20.14
N ALA A 37 -7.97 3.20 19.72
CA ALA A 37 -7.80 4.10 18.56
C ALA A 37 -6.72 5.16 18.82
N SER A 38 -6.64 5.68 20.04
CA SER A 38 -5.59 6.66 20.42
C SER A 38 -4.21 6.02 20.47
N ASN A 39 -4.08 4.79 20.93
CA ASN A 39 -2.81 4.05 20.97
C ASN A 39 -2.31 3.69 19.57
N VAL A 40 -3.19 3.29 18.67
CA VAL A 40 -2.85 3.01 17.26
C VAL A 40 -2.40 4.29 16.55
N ALA A 41 -3.10 5.41 16.75
CA ALA A 41 -2.71 6.69 16.17
C ALA A 41 -1.35 7.18 16.71
N ALA A 42 -1.08 7.03 18.00
CA ALA A 42 0.19 7.37 18.61
C ALA A 42 1.34 6.45 18.13
N ALA A 43 1.07 5.15 17.98
CA ALA A 43 2.04 4.20 17.43
C ALA A 43 2.40 4.52 15.98
N ARG A 44 1.45 4.92 15.15
CA ARG A 44 1.68 5.36 13.75
C ARG A 44 2.60 6.58 13.63
N LEU A 45 2.63 7.44 14.64
CA LEU A 45 3.44 8.65 14.65
C LEU A 45 4.86 8.43 15.21
N SER A 46 5.10 7.29 15.84
CA SER A 46 6.42 6.98 16.43
C SER A 46 7.36 6.44 15.35
N PRO A 47 8.61 6.89 15.31
CA PRO A 47 9.56 6.44 14.29
C PRO A 47 9.88 4.96 14.44
N THR A 48 9.97 4.24 13.33
CA THR A 48 10.43 2.86 13.27
C THR A 48 11.93 2.76 13.55
N THR A 49 12.43 1.55 13.83
CA THR A 49 13.87 1.29 13.99
C THR A 49 14.72 1.81 12.82
N PRO A 50 14.41 1.55 11.54
CA PRO A 50 15.13 2.14 10.41
C PRO A 50 15.10 3.68 10.42
N GLN A 51 13.96 4.30 10.74
CA GLN A 51 13.84 5.77 10.80
C GLN A 51 14.70 6.39 11.90
N LEU A 52 14.83 5.74 13.06
CA LEU A 52 15.73 6.19 14.14
C LEU A 52 17.20 6.16 13.70
N ILE A 53 17.60 5.09 12.99
CA ILE A 53 18.97 4.95 12.45
C ILE A 53 19.21 6.04 11.39
N ASP A 54 18.26 6.27 10.49
CA ASP A 54 18.34 7.28 9.45
C ASP A 54 18.43 8.70 10.00
N ALA A 55 17.65 9.02 11.02
CA ALA A 55 17.71 10.32 11.68
C ALA A 55 19.06 10.55 12.36
N ALA A 56 19.64 9.51 12.95
CA ALA A 56 20.96 9.59 13.55
C ALA A 56 22.07 9.76 12.50
N LEU A 57 21.96 9.08 11.36
CA LEU A 57 22.87 9.25 10.24
C LEU A 57 22.75 10.67 9.63
N ALA A 58 21.56 11.13 9.39
CA ALA A 58 21.30 12.45 8.81
C ALA A 58 21.80 13.61 9.71
N SER A 59 21.73 13.43 11.04
CA SER A 59 22.26 14.39 12.02
C SER A 59 23.75 14.25 12.30
N GLY A 60 24.45 13.31 11.66
CA GLY A 60 25.87 13.05 11.91
C GLY A 60 26.20 12.38 13.24
N ARG A 61 25.20 11.93 14.01
CA ARG A 61 25.41 11.20 15.27
C ARG A 61 26.04 9.82 15.08
N ILE A 62 25.84 9.22 13.93
CA ILE A 62 26.48 7.97 13.51
C ILE A 62 27.04 8.10 12.09
N THR A 63 28.05 7.32 11.77
CA THR A 63 28.63 7.23 10.43
C THR A 63 27.79 6.30 9.52
N ALA A 64 28.01 6.36 8.21
CA ALA A 64 27.39 5.44 7.26
C ALA A 64 27.74 3.96 7.55
N ALA A 65 28.96 3.68 7.99
CA ALA A 65 29.39 2.36 8.40
C ALA A 65 28.60 1.85 9.63
N GLN A 66 28.45 2.70 10.65
CA GLN A 66 27.62 2.38 11.82
C GLN A 66 26.15 2.18 11.46
N ALA A 67 25.59 3.01 10.58
CA ALA A 67 24.23 2.84 10.11
C ALA A 67 24.04 1.48 9.40
N THR A 68 25.00 1.04 8.59
CA THR A 68 24.98 -0.29 7.96
C THR A 68 25.02 -1.41 8.99
N VAL A 69 25.88 -1.30 10.01
CA VAL A 69 25.94 -2.26 11.13
C VAL A 69 24.61 -2.31 11.87
N TYR A 70 24.06 -1.16 12.25
CA TYR A 70 22.83 -1.10 13.05
C TYR A 70 21.60 -1.61 12.27
N ARG A 71 21.50 -1.34 10.97
CA ARG A 71 20.45 -1.96 10.13
C ARG A 71 20.64 -3.47 10.05
N GLY A 72 21.87 -3.96 9.86
CA GLY A 72 22.19 -5.38 9.88
C GLY A 72 21.85 -6.04 11.22
N TRP A 73 22.14 -5.37 12.34
CA TRP A 73 21.75 -5.88 13.66
C TRP A 73 20.25 -5.82 13.89
N ALA A 74 19.56 -4.78 13.46
CA ALA A 74 18.10 -4.70 13.56
C ALA A 74 17.40 -5.89 12.85
N LEU A 75 17.95 -6.34 11.72
CA LEU A 75 17.43 -7.48 10.95
C LEU A 75 17.86 -8.83 11.53
N MET A 76 19.15 -8.99 11.88
CA MET A 76 19.75 -10.31 12.11
C MET A 76 20.34 -10.51 13.51
N ARG A 77 20.47 -9.45 14.30
CA ARG A 77 20.99 -9.46 15.68
C ARG A 77 20.33 -8.40 16.56
N PRO A 78 18.99 -8.50 16.76
CA PRO A 78 18.27 -7.48 17.50
C PRO A 78 18.80 -7.28 18.94
N ASP A 79 19.41 -8.31 19.53
CA ASP A 79 20.08 -8.29 20.83
C ASP A 79 21.35 -7.42 20.87
N ALA A 80 22.00 -7.21 19.73
CA ALA A 80 23.19 -6.36 19.62
C ALA A 80 22.87 -4.89 19.31
N LEU A 81 21.62 -4.59 18.90
CA LEU A 81 21.21 -3.23 18.53
C LEU A 81 21.18 -2.33 19.77
N PRO A 82 21.85 -1.15 19.75
CA PRO A 82 21.77 -0.23 20.88
C PRO A 82 20.32 0.20 21.17
N ALA A 83 19.94 0.25 22.45
CA ALA A 83 18.58 0.54 22.89
C ALA A 83 18.01 1.86 22.32
N ALA A 84 18.85 2.85 22.05
CA ALA A 84 18.46 4.11 21.43
C ALA A 84 17.87 3.98 20.00
N PHE A 85 18.06 2.83 19.36
CA PHE A 85 17.55 2.53 18.02
C PHE A 85 16.44 1.46 18.00
N VAL A 86 16.07 0.94 19.15
CA VAL A 86 14.97 -0.02 19.28
C VAL A 86 13.66 0.74 19.33
N SER A 87 12.76 0.46 18.40
CA SER A 87 11.40 1.00 18.37
C SER A 87 10.37 -0.11 18.51
N PRO A 88 9.27 0.11 19.25
CA PRO A 88 8.14 -0.81 19.27
C PRO A 88 7.25 -0.69 18.03
N THR A 89 7.44 0.35 17.20
CA THR A 89 6.64 0.57 16.00
C THR A 89 6.91 -0.53 14.97
N PRO A 90 5.88 -1.25 14.49
CA PRO A 90 6.01 -2.30 13.49
C PRO A 90 6.62 -1.80 12.17
N TRP A 91 7.38 -2.65 11.50
CA TRP A 91 8.04 -2.34 10.24
C TRP A 91 8.43 -3.60 9.47
N ASP A 92 8.56 -3.47 8.14
CA ASP A 92 9.03 -4.52 7.23
C ASP A 92 10.49 -4.29 6.85
N GLY A 93 11.24 -5.37 6.75
CA GLY A 93 12.70 -5.30 6.73
C GLY A 93 13.33 -5.33 5.34
N THR A 94 12.57 -5.54 4.26
CA THR A 94 13.13 -5.75 2.91
C THR A 94 13.95 -4.56 2.42
N LEU A 95 13.48 -3.32 2.59
CA LEU A 95 14.28 -2.14 2.21
C LEU A 95 15.56 -2.01 3.04
N ALA A 96 15.50 -2.28 4.33
CA ALA A 96 16.68 -2.23 5.19
C ALA A 96 17.71 -3.31 4.79
N MET A 97 17.26 -4.50 4.43
CA MET A 97 18.12 -5.58 3.90
C MET A 97 18.79 -5.16 2.58
N LEU A 98 18.04 -4.55 1.67
CA LEU A 98 18.57 -3.99 0.43
C LEU A 98 19.64 -2.93 0.70
N GLU A 99 19.42 -2.02 1.65
CA GLU A 99 20.39 -0.98 2.00
C GLU A 99 21.67 -1.57 2.58
N VAL A 100 21.56 -2.56 3.47
CA VAL A 100 22.71 -3.28 4.03
C VAL A 100 23.52 -3.96 2.92
N THR A 101 22.86 -4.75 2.08
CA THR A 101 23.51 -5.47 0.95
C THR A 101 24.20 -4.50 0.00
N ARG A 102 23.56 -3.38 -0.32
CA ARG A 102 24.12 -2.31 -1.16
C ARG A 102 25.33 -1.63 -0.55
N ALA A 103 25.26 -1.34 0.73
CA ALA A 103 26.37 -0.69 1.43
C ALA A 103 27.58 -1.60 1.47
N LEU A 104 27.40 -2.88 1.82
CA LEU A 104 28.46 -3.89 1.86
C LEU A 104 29.12 -4.09 0.48
N ALA A 105 28.33 -4.14 -0.59
CA ALA A 105 28.83 -4.31 -1.97
C ALA A 105 29.74 -3.16 -2.44
N ARG A 106 29.72 -2.01 -1.78
CA ARG A 106 30.59 -0.86 -2.08
C ARG A 106 31.81 -0.75 -1.19
N MET A 107 31.92 -1.63 -0.19
CA MET A 107 33.05 -1.63 0.75
C MET A 107 34.13 -2.58 0.30
N ASP A 108 35.38 -2.31 0.66
CA ASP A 108 36.48 -3.22 0.48
C ASP A 108 36.41 -4.32 1.57
N PRO A 109 36.20 -5.59 1.22
CA PRO A 109 36.10 -6.68 2.19
C PRO A 109 37.33 -6.78 3.14
N ALA A 110 38.51 -6.41 2.66
CA ALA A 110 39.74 -6.46 3.45
C ALA A 110 39.82 -5.34 4.52
N ARG A 111 38.93 -4.36 4.46
CA ARG A 111 38.93 -3.18 5.36
C ARG A 111 37.68 -3.09 6.24
N LEU A 112 36.88 -4.15 6.30
CA LEU A 112 35.70 -4.17 7.17
C LEU A 112 36.11 -4.17 8.64
N SER A 113 35.43 -3.34 9.44
CA SER A 113 35.53 -3.47 10.90
C SER A 113 34.94 -4.80 11.37
N PRO A 114 35.28 -5.32 12.56
CA PRO A 114 34.73 -6.57 13.07
C PRO A 114 33.20 -6.63 13.03
N ALA A 115 32.52 -5.54 13.36
CA ALA A 115 31.05 -5.47 13.31
C ALA A 115 30.50 -5.52 11.88
N LEU A 116 31.15 -4.85 10.93
CA LEU A 116 30.77 -4.95 9.50
C LEU A 116 31.05 -6.32 8.93
N ALA A 117 32.15 -6.96 9.33
CA ALA A 117 32.50 -8.31 8.90
C ALA A 117 31.50 -9.36 9.44
N ASP A 118 31.01 -9.21 10.68
CA ASP A 118 29.92 -10.06 11.21
C ASP A 118 28.62 -9.90 10.39
N VAL A 119 28.22 -8.66 10.08
CA VAL A 119 27.04 -8.41 9.23
C VAL A 119 27.24 -8.97 7.82
N ALA A 120 28.40 -8.75 7.20
CA ALA A 120 28.72 -9.26 5.87
C ALA A 120 28.66 -10.79 5.81
N ALA A 121 29.26 -11.49 6.79
CA ALA A 121 29.24 -12.94 6.89
C ALA A 121 27.82 -13.50 7.04
N ARG A 122 26.90 -12.78 7.67
CA ARG A 122 25.48 -13.17 7.78
C ARG A 122 24.72 -12.96 6.47
N VAL A 123 24.98 -11.85 5.78
CA VAL A 123 24.40 -11.54 4.47
C VAL A 123 24.87 -12.52 3.40
N ASP A 124 26.12 -13.00 3.49
CA ASP A 124 26.72 -13.97 2.56
C ASP A 124 26.28 -15.43 2.83
N THR A 125 25.07 -15.62 3.35
CA THR A 125 24.48 -16.96 3.53
C THR A 125 23.39 -17.22 2.51
N ALA A 126 23.04 -18.49 2.31
CA ALA A 126 21.97 -18.88 1.39
C ALA A 126 20.62 -18.20 1.70
N CYS A 127 20.40 -17.82 2.95
CA CYS A 127 19.27 -17.00 3.38
C CYS A 127 19.65 -16.31 4.70
N PRO A 128 19.97 -15.02 4.68
CA PRO A 128 20.38 -14.27 5.87
C PRO A 128 19.35 -14.35 7.00
N GLY A 129 19.80 -14.52 8.23
CA GLY A 129 18.90 -14.59 9.38
C GLY A 129 19.60 -14.51 10.73
N SER A 130 18.82 -14.40 11.81
CA SER A 130 19.32 -14.25 13.18
C SER A 130 19.76 -15.59 13.78
N SER A 131 19.05 -16.66 13.48
CA SER A 131 19.27 -17.97 14.08
C SER A 131 20.31 -18.79 13.31
N GLY A 132 21.34 -19.28 14.00
CA GLY A 132 22.35 -20.12 13.38
C GLY A 132 21.81 -21.46 12.88
N ASN A 133 21.09 -22.20 13.75
CA ASN A 133 20.55 -23.53 13.42
C ASN A 133 19.04 -23.58 13.56
N LEU A 134 18.38 -23.95 12.47
CA LEU A 134 16.94 -24.23 12.40
C LEU A 134 16.77 -25.74 12.11
N PRO A 135 16.66 -26.58 13.16
CA PRO A 135 16.76 -28.03 13.03
C PRO A 135 15.55 -28.68 12.37
N ASN A 136 14.41 -27.99 12.36
CA ASN A 136 13.18 -28.55 11.81
C ASN A 136 12.93 -28.03 10.40
N THR A 137 12.29 -28.86 9.59
CA THR A 137 11.84 -28.49 8.24
C THR A 137 10.40 -28.88 8.00
N LYS A 138 9.71 -28.08 7.19
CA LYS A 138 8.37 -28.38 6.66
C LYS A 138 8.37 -28.12 5.17
N SER A 139 8.14 -29.13 4.37
CA SER A 139 7.89 -28.97 2.93
C SER A 139 6.40 -28.86 2.67
N THR A 140 6.05 -27.95 1.79
CA THR A 140 4.73 -27.85 1.16
C THR A 140 4.86 -28.09 -0.34
N ASN A 141 3.86 -27.78 -1.14
CA ASN A 141 3.97 -27.90 -2.60
C ASN A 141 5.02 -26.93 -3.17
N HIS A 142 5.03 -25.68 -2.67
CA HIS A 142 5.83 -24.60 -3.24
C HIS A 142 6.94 -24.10 -2.32
N PHE A 143 6.85 -24.33 -1.01
CA PHE A 143 7.77 -23.79 -0.03
C PHE A 143 8.54 -24.85 0.74
N PHE A 144 9.76 -24.49 1.15
CA PHE A 144 10.59 -25.26 2.07
C PHE A 144 10.90 -24.37 3.29
N ILE A 145 10.26 -24.67 4.41
CA ILE A 145 10.29 -23.85 5.62
C ILE A 145 11.30 -24.44 6.60
N LYS A 146 12.28 -23.64 7.02
CA LYS A 146 13.20 -23.97 8.11
C LYS A 146 12.77 -23.27 9.39
N TYR A 147 12.72 -23.96 10.51
CA TYR A 147 12.21 -23.40 11.75
C TYR A 147 12.73 -24.13 12.99
N ARG A 148 12.45 -23.59 14.17
CA ARG A 148 12.62 -24.23 15.48
C ARG A 148 11.26 -24.30 16.17
N THR A 149 10.75 -25.50 16.43
CA THR A 149 9.41 -25.71 17.00
C THR A 149 9.21 -24.98 18.34
N SER A 150 10.20 -25.06 19.22
CA SER A 150 10.13 -24.41 20.55
C SER A 150 10.12 -22.88 20.55
N SER A 151 10.31 -22.27 19.39
CA SER A 151 10.40 -20.81 19.23
C SER A 151 9.17 -20.21 18.56
N ILE A 152 8.29 -21.02 17.98
CA ILE A 152 7.03 -20.51 17.42
C ILE A 152 6.15 -20.06 18.59
N GLY A 153 5.80 -18.76 18.59
CA GLY A 153 5.04 -18.11 19.65
C GLY A 153 3.69 -17.55 19.16
N GLY A 154 3.03 -16.79 20.04
CA GLY A 154 1.75 -16.15 19.71
C GLY A 154 0.58 -17.11 19.49
N GLY A 155 0.66 -18.36 19.97
CA GLY A 155 -0.35 -19.38 19.70
C GLY A 155 -0.35 -19.93 18.27
N LEU A 156 0.65 -19.54 17.46
CA LEU A 156 0.80 -20.01 16.08
C LEU A 156 1.39 -21.41 16.01
N THR A 157 1.19 -22.06 14.88
CA THR A 157 1.72 -23.39 14.56
C THR A 157 2.40 -23.36 13.19
N ILE A 158 3.35 -24.27 12.96
CA ILE A 158 3.96 -24.42 11.64
C ILE A 158 2.93 -24.71 10.53
N GLY A 159 1.78 -25.31 10.90
CA GLY A 159 0.68 -25.54 9.98
C GLY A 159 0.06 -24.24 9.47
N GLN A 160 -0.10 -23.23 10.34
CA GLN A 160 -0.63 -21.92 9.97
C GLN A 160 0.34 -21.16 9.05
N TYR A 161 1.66 -21.16 9.32
CA TYR A 161 2.66 -20.62 8.39
C TYR A 161 2.59 -21.30 7.01
N ALA A 162 2.55 -22.62 6.99
CA ALA A 162 2.47 -23.38 5.74
C ALA A 162 1.18 -23.07 4.96
N ALA A 163 0.04 -22.96 5.67
CA ALA A 163 -1.25 -22.63 5.06
C ALA A 163 -1.27 -21.19 4.49
N ALA A 164 -0.76 -20.20 5.24
CA ALA A 164 -0.67 -18.82 4.78
C ALA A 164 0.21 -18.72 3.51
N LEU A 165 1.39 -19.33 3.51
CA LEU A 165 2.30 -19.38 2.36
C LEU A 165 1.64 -19.99 1.12
N GLU A 166 1.00 -21.14 1.24
CA GLU A 166 0.32 -21.80 0.11
C GLU A 166 -0.89 -21.01 -0.39
N SER A 167 -1.63 -20.34 0.51
CA SER A 167 -2.74 -19.45 0.13
C SER A 167 -2.21 -18.26 -0.68
N THR A 168 -1.13 -17.64 -0.23
CA THR A 168 -0.48 -16.54 -0.93
C THR A 168 0.01 -16.97 -2.32
N TRP A 169 0.69 -18.10 -2.43
CA TRP A 169 1.09 -18.63 -3.74
C TRP A 169 -0.11 -18.85 -4.66
N LYS A 170 -1.17 -19.46 -4.12
CA LYS A 170 -2.40 -19.71 -4.89
C LYS A 170 -2.99 -18.40 -5.40
N THR A 171 -3.05 -17.36 -4.59
CA THR A 171 -3.64 -16.08 -4.98
C THR A 171 -2.73 -15.34 -5.96
N GLU A 172 -1.48 -15.06 -5.59
CA GLU A 172 -0.60 -14.22 -6.41
C GLU A 172 -0.17 -14.91 -7.72
N ILE A 173 0.17 -16.20 -7.67
CA ILE A 173 0.67 -16.91 -8.85
C ILE A 173 -0.45 -17.56 -9.66
N SER A 174 -1.31 -18.36 -9.00
CA SER A 174 -2.26 -19.19 -9.73
C SER A 174 -3.51 -18.42 -10.14
N THR A 175 -3.98 -17.48 -9.30
CA THR A 175 -5.20 -16.69 -9.56
C THR A 175 -4.87 -15.40 -10.32
N PHE A 176 -3.95 -14.58 -9.82
CA PHE A 176 -3.60 -13.31 -10.46
C PHE A 176 -2.63 -13.47 -11.64
N GLY A 177 -1.89 -14.59 -11.69
CA GLY A 177 -1.02 -14.90 -12.82
C GLY A 177 0.32 -14.18 -12.82
N TRP A 178 0.79 -13.71 -11.65
CA TRP A 178 2.12 -13.16 -11.54
C TRP A 178 3.19 -14.22 -11.84
N ALA A 179 4.31 -13.80 -12.41
CA ALA A 179 5.41 -14.71 -12.66
C ALA A 179 6.05 -15.13 -11.32
N ARG A 180 6.15 -16.44 -11.09
CA ARG A 180 6.80 -16.97 -9.89
C ARG A 180 8.24 -16.47 -9.76
N PRO A 181 8.79 -16.39 -8.52
CA PRO A 181 10.18 -16.03 -8.31
C PRO A 181 11.12 -17.04 -9.00
N PRO A 182 12.29 -16.62 -9.49
CA PRO A 182 13.28 -17.55 -10.02
C PRO A 182 13.76 -18.48 -8.91
N LYS A 183 14.08 -19.72 -9.29
CA LYS A 183 14.65 -20.70 -8.37
C LYS A 183 16.07 -20.31 -7.99
N ASP A 184 16.43 -20.50 -6.73
CA ASP A 184 17.82 -20.40 -6.28
C ASP A 184 18.48 -21.77 -6.23
N PRO A 185 19.37 -22.09 -7.18
CA PRO A 185 20.08 -23.36 -7.17
C PRO A 185 21.07 -23.49 -5.99
N GLY A 186 21.55 -22.36 -5.46
CA GLY A 186 22.48 -22.32 -4.31
C GLY A 186 21.80 -22.57 -2.96
N ALA A 187 20.49 -22.43 -2.87
CA ALA A 187 19.75 -22.59 -1.60
C ALA A 187 19.72 -24.04 -1.09
N GLY A 188 20.06 -25.03 -1.92
CA GLY A 188 20.06 -26.46 -1.53
C GLY A 188 18.67 -26.98 -1.12
N VAL A 189 17.60 -26.40 -1.68
CA VAL A 189 16.22 -26.70 -1.31
C VAL A 189 15.67 -27.86 -2.15
N PRO A 190 15.14 -28.91 -1.53
CA PRO A 190 14.59 -30.05 -2.27
C PRO A 190 13.44 -29.65 -3.21
N GLY A 191 13.50 -30.16 -4.45
CA GLY A 191 12.43 -29.96 -5.44
C GLY A 191 12.29 -28.52 -5.97
N GLY A 192 13.29 -27.65 -5.75
CA GLY A 192 13.30 -26.27 -6.21
C GLY A 192 12.16 -25.44 -5.64
N ARG A 193 11.77 -25.71 -4.41
CA ARG A 193 10.80 -24.93 -3.64
C ARG A 193 11.41 -23.59 -3.22
N TYR A 194 10.56 -22.65 -2.86
CA TYR A 194 10.98 -21.35 -2.33
C TYR A 194 11.39 -21.49 -0.85
N LEU A 195 12.56 -20.95 -0.49
CA LEU A 195 13.10 -21.04 0.86
C LEU A 195 12.48 -19.99 1.78
N VAL A 196 11.95 -20.45 2.91
CA VAL A 196 11.45 -19.62 4.01
C VAL A 196 12.15 -20.01 5.30
N ARG A 197 12.50 -19.00 6.11
CA ARG A 197 13.01 -19.18 7.48
C ARG A 197 12.03 -18.55 8.45
N LEU A 198 11.75 -19.25 9.54
CA LEU A 198 11.11 -18.65 10.71
C LEU A 198 12.20 -18.34 11.72
N ASP A 199 12.38 -17.05 11.99
CA ASP A 199 13.53 -16.59 12.74
C ASP A 199 13.13 -15.77 13.96
N ASN A 200 14.04 -15.63 14.93
CA ASN A 200 13.85 -14.80 16.12
C ASN A 200 14.17 -13.34 15.79
N LEU A 201 13.21 -12.69 15.16
CA LEU A 201 13.30 -11.26 14.84
C LEU A 201 12.88 -10.42 16.05
N SER A 202 13.12 -9.09 16.00
CA SER A 202 12.59 -8.20 17.02
C SER A 202 11.06 -8.24 17.04
N SER A 203 10.46 -7.89 18.17
CA SER A 203 9.00 -7.89 18.34
C SER A 203 8.26 -6.87 17.47
N SER A 204 8.98 -6.00 16.79
CA SER A 204 8.43 -5.00 15.86
C SER A 204 8.82 -5.24 14.39
N LEU A 205 9.61 -6.25 14.07
CA LEU A 205 9.96 -6.60 12.69
C LEU A 205 9.11 -7.75 12.21
N TYR A 206 8.25 -7.50 11.22
CA TYR A 206 7.37 -8.51 10.63
C TYR A 206 8.15 -9.61 9.90
N GLY A 207 8.99 -9.23 8.97
CA GLY A 207 9.79 -10.11 8.12
C GLY A 207 10.68 -9.33 7.19
N TYR A 208 11.30 -10.02 6.25
CA TYR A 208 12.00 -9.45 5.11
C TYR A 208 12.31 -10.49 4.03
N VAL A 209 12.51 -10.00 2.83
CA VAL A 209 13.06 -10.79 1.72
C VAL A 209 14.51 -10.37 1.47
N ALA A 210 15.37 -11.36 1.28
CA ALA A 210 16.75 -11.16 0.89
C ALA A 210 17.01 -11.74 -0.50
N GLY A 211 17.60 -10.94 -1.39
CA GLY A 211 18.13 -11.44 -2.65
C GLY A 211 19.29 -12.39 -2.40
N THR A 212 19.31 -13.52 -3.08
CA THR A 212 20.32 -14.57 -2.87
C THR A 212 21.21 -14.76 -4.09
N THR A 213 20.63 -15.09 -5.22
CA THR A 213 21.38 -15.41 -6.44
C THR A 213 20.89 -14.55 -7.60
N TYR A 214 21.83 -13.89 -8.29
CA TYR A 214 21.51 -13.12 -9.49
C TYR A 214 21.18 -14.06 -10.65
N ALA A 215 19.89 -14.16 -10.97
CA ALA A 215 19.40 -15.06 -12.01
C ALA A 215 19.49 -14.45 -13.42
N ARG A 216 19.70 -13.14 -13.55
CA ARG A 216 19.66 -12.32 -14.76
C ARG A 216 18.31 -12.35 -15.48
N ASN A 217 17.75 -13.53 -15.71
CA ASN A 217 16.46 -13.71 -16.35
C ASN A 217 15.58 -14.64 -15.51
N ASN A 218 14.34 -14.26 -15.30
CA ASN A 218 13.35 -15.15 -14.70
C ASN A 218 12.65 -15.97 -15.80
N PRO A 219 12.86 -17.28 -15.86
CA PRO A 219 12.25 -18.11 -16.91
C PRO A 219 10.72 -18.17 -16.84
N ALA A 220 10.12 -17.66 -15.76
CA ALA A 220 8.67 -17.64 -15.58
C ALA A 220 7.99 -16.42 -16.21
N THR A 221 8.71 -15.36 -16.57
CA THR A 221 8.12 -14.14 -17.15
C THR A 221 7.82 -14.26 -18.65
N GLY A 222 8.49 -15.13 -19.38
CA GLY A 222 8.33 -15.27 -20.83
C GLY A 222 9.03 -14.18 -21.66
N TRP A 223 9.80 -13.30 -21.04
CA TRP A 223 10.66 -12.27 -21.66
C TRP A 223 12.00 -12.19 -20.94
N ASN A 224 12.94 -11.41 -21.44
CA ASN A 224 14.25 -11.24 -20.84
C ASN A 224 14.25 -10.10 -19.81
N ASP A 225 14.28 -10.43 -18.53
CA ASP A 225 14.21 -9.49 -17.40
C ASP A 225 15.52 -8.76 -17.12
N ARG A 226 16.64 -9.23 -17.56
CA ARG A 226 17.99 -8.69 -17.35
C ARG A 226 18.51 -8.70 -15.91
N ASP A 227 17.72 -8.24 -14.94
CA ASP A 227 18.15 -7.98 -13.56
C ASP A 227 17.39 -8.81 -12.52
N SER A 228 16.78 -9.93 -12.93
CA SER A 228 16.06 -10.82 -12.04
C SER A 228 16.97 -11.47 -11.00
N VAL A 229 16.50 -11.57 -9.77
CA VAL A 229 17.22 -12.16 -8.64
C VAL A 229 16.34 -13.18 -7.95
N ALA A 230 16.91 -14.34 -7.65
CA ALA A 230 16.33 -15.28 -6.72
C ALA A 230 16.43 -14.73 -5.30
N SER A 231 15.50 -15.11 -4.46
CA SER A 231 15.40 -14.60 -3.09
C SER A 231 14.96 -15.68 -2.12
N CYS A 232 15.07 -15.38 -0.84
CA CYS A 232 14.46 -16.13 0.24
C CYS A 232 13.71 -15.19 1.18
N MET A 233 12.77 -15.73 1.94
CA MET A 233 11.95 -15.01 2.89
C MET A 233 12.33 -15.38 4.31
N VAL A 234 12.39 -14.37 5.19
CA VAL A 234 12.57 -14.55 6.63
C VAL A 234 11.37 -13.94 7.34
N LEU A 235 10.65 -14.72 8.09
CA LEU A 235 9.46 -14.31 8.83
C LEU A 235 9.71 -14.35 10.32
N ASN A 236 9.08 -13.47 11.06
CA ASN A 236 9.06 -13.55 12.51
C ASN A 236 8.40 -14.86 12.95
N GLN A 237 9.00 -15.51 13.94
CA GLN A 237 8.42 -16.73 14.53
C GLN A 237 7.34 -16.44 15.57
N ASN A 238 7.12 -15.17 15.93
CA ASN A 238 6.17 -14.76 16.96
C ASN A 238 5.54 -13.41 16.62
N PHE A 239 4.26 -13.40 16.33
CA PHE A 239 3.49 -12.20 15.98
C PHE A 239 2.64 -11.66 17.14
N SER A 240 2.88 -12.04 18.40
CA SER A 240 2.02 -11.65 19.53
C SER A 240 2.09 -10.17 19.93
N GLY A 241 2.87 -9.36 19.32
CA GLY A 241 2.96 -7.92 19.62
C GLY A 241 2.47 -7.02 18.49
N PHE A 242 1.99 -7.58 17.41
CA PHE A 242 1.59 -6.83 16.23
C PHE A 242 0.11 -6.40 16.26
N PRO A 243 -0.26 -5.30 15.56
CA PRO A 243 -1.56 -4.65 15.70
C PRO A 243 -2.78 -5.54 15.45
N SER A 244 -2.75 -6.35 14.38
CA SER A 244 -3.89 -7.18 13.98
C SER A 244 -3.93 -8.56 14.65
N GLY A 245 -3.02 -8.77 15.60
CA GLY A 245 -2.88 -10.05 16.30
C GLY A 245 -2.14 -11.11 15.48
N PRO A 246 -1.77 -12.24 16.13
CA PRO A 246 -0.78 -13.15 15.57
C PRO A 246 -1.15 -13.76 14.22
N THR A 247 -2.41 -14.16 14.05
CA THR A 247 -2.85 -14.86 12.83
C THR A 247 -2.93 -13.92 11.62
N ASP A 248 -3.50 -12.75 11.80
CA ASP A 248 -3.73 -11.82 10.72
C ASP A 248 -2.44 -11.06 10.37
N SER A 249 -1.62 -10.70 11.36
CA SER A 249 -0.28 -10.17 11.10
C SER A 249 0.63 -11.19 10.39
N LEU A 250 0.54 -12.50 10.71
CA LEU A 250 1.23 -13.54 9.93
C LEU A 250 0.75 -13.58 8.49
N ARG A 251 -0.56 -13.54 8.24
CA ARG A 251 -1.16 -13.59 6.90
C ARG A 251 -0.72 -12.39 6.07
N ALA A 252 -0.89 -11.18 6.60
CA ALA A 252 -0.46 -9.95 5.96
C ALA A 252 1.03 -9.99 5.62
N THR A 253 1.89 -10.32 6.61
CA THR A 253 3.34 -10.41 6.39
C THR A 253 3.71 -11.41 5.30
N VAL A 254 3.07 -12.58 5.24
CA VAL A 254 3.37 -13.58 4.20
C VAL A 254 3.05 -13.05 2.81
N ALA A 255 1.90 -12.38 2.64
CA ALA A 255 1.53 -11.77 1.36
C ALA A 255 2.48 -10.63 0.99
N HIS A 256 2.77 -9.74 1.92
CA HIS A 256 3.71 -8.64 1.75
C HIS A 256 5.10 -9.12 1.28
N GLU A 257 5.70 -10.00 2.04
CA GLU A 257 7.07 -10.45 1.76
C GLU A 257 7.13 -11.35 0.52
N PHE A 258 6.09 -12.14 0.25
CA PHE A 258 6.07 -12.93 -0.98
C PHE A 258 5.93 -12.02 -2.21
N ASN A 259 5.19 -10.93 -2.11
CA ASN A 259 5.14 -9.94 -3.19
C ASN A 259 6.53 -9.32 -3.45
N HIS A 260 7.31 -9.01 -2.42
CA HIS A 260 8.71 -8.61 -2.61
C HIS A 260 9.53 -9.66 -3.35
N SER A 261 9.27 -10.95 -3.11
CA SER A 261 9.94 -12.04 -3.84
C SER A 261 9.62 -12.00 -5.34
N LEU A 262 8.38 -11.65 -5.70
CA LEU A 262 7.99 -11.43 -7.10
C LEU A 262 8.68 -10.18 -7.68
N GLN A 263 8.73 -9.10 -6.93
CA GLN A 263 9.43 -7.87 -7.32
C GLN A 263 10.93 -8.11 -7.60
N PHE A 264 11.60 -8.95 -6.80
CA PHE A 264 12.94 -9.44 -7.09
C PHE A 264 12.99 -10.24 -8.40
N GLY A 265 12.00 -11.08 -8.62
CA GLY A 265 11.86 -11.88 -9.83
C GLY A 265 11.63 -11.05 -11.09
N TYR A 266 10.99 -9.89 -10.98
CA TYR A 266 10.85 -8.90 -12.05
C TYR A 266 12.08 -7.97 -12.21
N GLY A 267 13.11 -8.11 -11.37
CA GLY A 267 14.34 -7.32 -11.45
C GLY A 267 14.24 -5.92 -10.88
N ALA A 268 13.14 -5.57 -10.24
CA ALA A 268 12.86 -4.22 -9.78
C ALA A 268 13.76 -3.78 -8.61
N LEU A 269 14.09 -4.71 -7.72
CA LEU A 269 14.83 -4.42 -6.49
C LEU A 269 16.35 -4.41 -6.66
N THR A 270 16.88 -4.93 -7.77
CA THR A 270 18.31 -4.97 -8.06
C THR A 270 18.82 -3.78 -8.84
N GLY A 271 17.97 -3.23 -9.69
CA GLY A 271 18.28 -2.00 -10.43
C GLY A 271 18.18 -0.74 -9.57
N PHE A 272 19.02 -0.65 -8.60
CA PHE A 272 19.15 0.39 -7.58
C PHE A 272 18.63 1.79 -7.94
N GLY A 273 17.54 2.21 -7.31
CA GLY A 273 16.96 3.53 -7.51
C GLY A 273 16.05 3.66 -8.73
N LYS A 274 15.79 2.58 -9.47
CA LYS A 274 14.88 2.62 -10.62
C LYS A 274 13.42 2.72 -10.16
N VAL A 275 12.99 1.90 -9.21
CA VAL A 275 11.64 1.93 -8.65
C VAL A 275 11.64 2.60 -7.28
N LYS A 276 10.73 3.52 -7.06
CA LYS A 276 10.58 4.23 -5.79
C LYS A 276 9.92 3.35 -4.74
N ASN A 277 10.30 3.56 -3.47
CA ASN A 277 9.84 2.76 -2.34
C ASN A 277 8.31 2.71 -2.23
N VAL A 278 7.60 3.78 -2.62
CA VAL A 278 6.14 3.81 -2.62
C VAL A 278 5.51 2.71 -3.49
N PHE A 279 6.13 2.37 -4.62
CA PHE A 279 5.65 1.27 -5.47
C PHE A 279 6.10 -0.09 -4.94
N VAL A 280 7.23 -0.14 -4.26
CA VAL A 280 7.77 -1.36 -3.66
C VAL A 280 6.94 -1.74 -2.43
N GLU A 281 6.95 -0.91 -1.41
CA GLU A 281 6.29 -1.17 -0.13
C GLU A 281 4.77 -0.97 -0.19
N GLY A 282 4.31 0.13 -0.81
CA GLY A 282 2.88 0.36 -0.99
C GLY A 282 2.23 -0.70 -1.87
N GLY A 283 2.98 -1.26 -2.85
CA GLY A 283 2.53 -2.39 -3.66
C GLY A 283 2.48 -3.69 -2.89
N ALA A 284 3.41 -3.93 -1.96
CA ALA A 284 3.39 -5.10 -1.10
C ALA A 284 2.27 -5.00 -0.05
N SER A 285 2.05 -3.82 0.54
CA SER A 285 0.93 -3.59 1.46
C SER A 285 -0.44 -3.67 0.78
N TRP A 286 -0.53 -3.25 -0.48
CA TRP A 286 -1.72 -3.49 -1.31
C TRP A 286 -1.99 -4.99 -1.50
N MET A 287 -0.95 -5.81 -1.69
CA MET A 287 -1.08 -7.26 -1.87
C MET A 287 -1.53 -7.98 -0.58
N GLU A 288 -1.25 -7.43 0.61
CA GLU A 288 -1.77 -7.95 1.88
C GLU A 288 -3.29 -8.07 1.84
N ASP A 289 -3.95 -6.99 1.40
CA ASP A 289 -5.38 -6.84 1.26
C ASP A 289 -5.95 -7.77 0.17
N GLU A 290 -5.31 -7.83 -0.98
CA GLU A 290 -5.74 -8.68 -2.11
C GLU A 290 -5.67 -10.19 -1.81
N VAL A 291 -4.76 -10.61 -0.93
CA VAL A 291 -4.58 -12.03 -0.56
C VAL A 291 -5.42 -12.41 0.65
N PHE A 292 -5.52 -11.52 1.63
CA PHE A 292 -6.16 -11.78 2.92
C PHE A 292 -7.04 -10.60 3.35
N ASP A 293 -8.06 -10.32 2.55
CA ASP A 293 -9.04 -9.25 2.66
C ASP A 293 -9.55 -8.95 4.10
N GLY A 294 -9.64 -9.92 4.96
CA GLY A 294 -10.08 -9.72 6.35
C GLY A 294 -8.95 -9.68 7.38
N ALA A 295 -7.69 -9.50 6.97
CA ALA A 295 -6.57 -9.40 7.91
C ALA A 295 -6.38 -7.98 8.45
N ASP A 296 -6.74 -6.96 7.66
CA ASP A 296 -6.77 -5.53 7.99
C ASP A 296 -5.46 -4.95 8.60
N ASP A 297 -4.32 -5.66 8.47
CA ASP A 297 -3.04 -5.23 9.04
C ASP A 297 -2.53 -3.97 8.31
N ASN A 298 -2.78 -3.89 7.01
CA ASN A 298 -2.51 -2.75 6.16
C ASN A 298 -3.25 -1.46 6.62
N TYR A 299 -4.33 -1.56 7.38
CA TYR A 299 -5.02 -0.40 7.97
C TYR A 299 -4.13 0.38 8.94
N PHE A 300 -3.13 -0.26 9.53
CA PHE A 300 -2.10 0.42 10.31
C PHE A 300 -1.39 1.52 9.50
N TYR A 301 -1.30 1.35 8.19
CA TYR A 301 -0.64 2.30 7.29
C TYR A 301 -1.59 3.32 6.65
N LEU A 302 -2.88 3.36 6.96
CA LEU A 302 -3.79 4.38 6.45
C LEU A 302 -3.32 5.79 6.84
N TRP A 303 -3.36 6.71 5.89
CA TRP A 303 -2.83 8.06 6.05
C TRP A 303 -3.82 9.11 5.54
N PRO A 304 -4.04 10.21 6.27
CA PRO A 304 -5.03 11.21 5.88
C PRO A 304 -4.53 12.23 4.86
N ASN A 305 -3.27 12.16 4.40
CA ASN A 305 -2.68 13.24 3.62
C ASN A 305 -1.89 12.74 2.39
N PHE A 306 -2.48 12.88 1.20
CA PHE A 306 -1.87 12.55 -0.09
C PHE A 306 -1.43 13.78 -0.91
N ARG A 307 -1.15 14.91 -0.26
CA ARG A 307 -0.64 16.14 -0.91
C ARG A 307 0.79 16.02 -1.41
N THR A 308 1.51 15.00 -1.00
CA THR A 308 2.85 14.70 -1.48
C THR A 308 2.75 13.97 -2.83
N PRO A 309 3.63 14.26 -3.80
CA PRO A 309 3.63 13.57 -5.09
C PRO A 309 3.78 12.05 -4.94
N MET A 310 3.09 11.27 -5.78
CA MET A 310 3.11 9.81 -5.74
C MET A 310 4.54 9.25 -5.70
N ALA A 311 5.40 9.63 -6.63
CA ALA A 311 6.77 9.11 -6.71
C ALA A 311 7.74 9.71 -5.67
N GLN A 312 7.28 10.62 -4.84
CA GLN A 312 8.07 11.30 -3.80
C GLN A 312 7.43 11.17 -2.41
N PHE A 313 6.38 10.40 -2.31
CA PHE A 313 5.75 10.08 -1.04
C PHE A 313 6.81 9.48 -0.11
N ASP A 314 6.80 9.85 1.15
CA ASP A 314 7.88 9.66 2.11
C ASP A 314 8.69 8.35 1.87
N PRO A 315 9.94 8.42 1.41
CA PRO A 315 10.73 7.23 1.09
C PRO A 315 11.05 6.38 2.34
N LYS A 316 10.81 6.93 3.53
CA LYS A 316 11.04 6.27 4.81
C LYS A 316 9.76 5.66 5.41
N PHE A 317 8.59 6.07 4.91
CA PHE A 317 7.30 5.52 5.28
C PHE A 317 6.39 5.44 4.03
N PRO A 318 6.70 4.57 3.08
CA PRO A 318 6.06 4.51 1.77
C PRO A 318 4.75 3.72 1.74
N TYR A 319 4.44 2.99 2.79
CA TYR A 319 3.30 2.05 2.89
C TYR A 319 1.94 2.70 2.60
N PRO A 320 1.60 3.90 3.10
CA PRO A 320 0.25 4.47 2.98
C PRO A 320 -0.32 4.57 1.57
N TYR A 321 0.53 4.50 0.56
CA TYR A 321 0.08 4.57 -0.83
C TYR A 321 -0.66 3.31 -1.31
N TRP A 322 -0.67 2.24 -0.51
CA TRP A 322 -1.41 1.02 -0.81
C TRP A 322 -2.88 1.31 -1.14
N VAL A 323 -3.52 2.21 -0.39
CA VAL A 323 -4.94 2.56 -0.60
C VAL A 323 -5.19 3.30 -1.92
N VAL A 324 -4.19 4.01 -2.46
CA VAL A 324 -4.26 4.58 -3.81
C VAL A 324 -4.23 3.46 -4.85
N PHE A 325 -3.35 2.47 -4.68
CA PHE A 325 -3.29 1.30 -5.56
C PHE A 325 -4.58 0.48 -5.48
N ARG A 326 -5.15 0.31 -4.28
CA ARG A 326 -6.47 -0.30 -4.09
C ARG A 326 -7.56 0.44 -4.87
N ALA A 327 -7.63 1.76 -4.76
CA ALA A 327 -8.59 2.58 -5.53
C ALA A 327 -8.40 2.45 -7.05
N LEU A 328 -7.16 2.27 -7.53
CA LEU A 328 -6.88 2.04 -8.94
C LEU A 328 -7.32 0.64 -9.39
N THR A 329 -7.03 -0.41 -8.62
CA THR A 329 -7.32 -1.79 -8.99
C THR A 329 -8.81 -2.12 -8.89
N GLU A 330 -9.52 -1.63 -7.89
CA GLU A 330 -10.97 -1.77 -7.81
C GLU A 330 -11.70 -1.17 -9.02
N ARG A 331 -11.15 -0.11 -9.60
CA ARG A 331 -11.77 0.59 -10.70
C ARG A 331 -11.33 0.11 -12.08
N TYR A 332 -10.05 -0.20 -12.26
CA TYR A 332 -9.44 -0.46 -13.56
C TYR A 332 -8.85 -1.88 -13.69
N GLY A 333 -8.87 -2.67 -12.64
CA GLY A 333 -8.38 -4.04 -12.65
C GLY A 333 -9.41 -5.10 -13.01
N THR A 334 -10.68 -4.74 -13.12
CA THR A 334 -11.79 -5.68 -13.29
C THR A 334 -11.95 -6.18 -14.72
N GLY A 335 -12.24 -7.47 -14.87
CA GLY A 335 -12.64 -8.07 -16.17
C GLY A 335 -11.49 -8.62 -16.99
N VAL A 336 -10.31 -8.78 -16.44
CA VAL A 336 -9.12 -9.24 -17.16
C VAL A 336 -8.72 -10.65 -16.74
N LYS A 337 -7.87 -11.26 -17.54
CA LYS A 337 -7.26 -12.57 -17.30
C LYS A 337 -6.81 -12.68 -15.85
N ASN A 338 -7.28 -13.68 -15.14
CA ASN A 338 -6.92 -14.03 -13.77
C ASN A 338 -7.53 -13.18 -12.63
N GLY A 339 -8.61 -12.44 -12.86
CA GLY A 339 -9.40 -11.88 -11.77
C GLY A 339 -9.16 -10.43 -11.40
N GLY A 340 -8.25 -9.73 -12.07
CA GLY A 340 -8.40 -8.30 -12.11
C GLY A 340 -7.31 -7.40 -11.54
N GLU A 341 -6.35 -7.85 -10.78
CA GLU A 341 -5.30 -6.96 -10.23
C GLU A 341 -4.22 -6.61 -11.26
N ASN A 342 -4.63 -6.45 -12.50
CA ASN A 342 -3.73 -6.29 -13.63
C ASN A 342 -2.98 -4.96 -13.67
N VAL A 343 -3.52 -3.87 -13.12
CA VAL A 343 -2.82 -2.58 -13.11
C VAL A 343 -1.45 -2.72 -12.45
N MET A 344 -1.40 -3.33 -11.27
CA MET A 344 -0.14 -3.52 -10.54
C MET A 344 0.74 -4.58 -11.20
N GLN A 345 0.17 -5.69 -11.68
CA GLN A 345 0.92 -6.69 -12.42
C GLN A 345 1.56 -6.08 -13.68
N PHE A 346 0.81 -5.36 -14.49
CA PHE A 346 1.34 -4.70 -15.68
C PHE A 346 2.37 -3.61 -15.35
N PHE A 347 2.21 -2.91 -14.23
CA PHE A 347 3.24 -1.99 -13.76
C PHE A 347 4.59 -2.71 -13.61
N TRP A 348 4.63 -3.84 -12.89
CA TRP A 348 5.85 -4.62 -12.68
C TRP A 348 6.38 -5.25 -13.97
N GLU A 349 5.50 -5.68 -14.87
CA GLU A 349 5.89 -6.15 -16.19
C GLU A 349 6.56 -5.05 -17.03
N GLN A 350 6.06 -3.82 -16.99
CA GLN A 350 6.68 -2.69 -17.68
C GLN A 350 8.05 -2.32 -17.09
N VAL A 351 8.18 -2.43 -15.77
CA VAL A 351 9.48 -2.27 -15.09
C VAL A 351 10.48 -3.30 -15.60
N SER A 352 10.06 -4.55 -15.70
CA SER A 352 10.89 -5.68 -16.11
C SER A 352 11.26 -5.66 -17.59
N LYS A 353 10.26 -5.53 -18.47
CA LYS A 353 10.43 -5.59 -19.94
C LYS A 353 11.20 -4.40 -20.50
N GLU A 354 10.85 -3.20 -20.08
CA GLU A 354 11.24 -1.98 -20.78
C GLU A 354 12.15 -1.07 -19.96
N ALA A 355 12.58 -1.49 -18.78
CA ALA A 355 13.24 -0.64 -17.80
C ALA A 355 12.49 0.68 -17.51
N SER A 356 11.19 0.70 -17.80
CA SER A 356 10.30 1.79 -17.40
C SER A 356 10.14 1.79 -15.90
N THR A 357 10.07 2.96 -15.29
CA THR A 357 9.99 3.05 -13.83
C THR A 357 8.92 4.03 -13.39
N ASN A 358 8.40 3.80 -12.18
CA ASN A 358 7.55 4.76 -11.49
C ASN A 358 6.34 5.21 -12.34
N LEU A 359 6.13 6.50 -12.49
CA LEU A 359 4.98 7.08 -13.19
C LEU A 359 4.89 6.65 -14.67
N ALA A 360 6.03 6.43 -15.33
CA ALA A 360 6.03 5.96 -16.72
C ALA A 360 5.50 4.54 -16.85
N ALA A 361 5.91 3.64 -15.95
CA ALA A 361 5.41 2.26 -15.91
C ALA A 361 3.92 2.23 -15.53
N MET A 362 3.52 3.01 -14.51
CA MET A 362 2.12 3.12 -14.10
C MET A 362 1.23 3.68 -15.22
N GLY A 363 1.71 4.71 -15.93
CA GLY A 363 1.01 5.27 -17.08
C GLY A 363 0.80 4.27 -18.21
N LYS A 364 1.76 3.37 -18.45
CA LYS A 364 1.62 2.29 -19.44
C LYS A 364 0.63 1.21 -18.99
N ALA A 365 0.68 0.83 -17.71
CA ALA A 365 -0.27 -0.12 -17.14
C ALA A 365 -1.71 0.39 -17.26
N LEU A 366 -1.97 1.63 -16.86
CA LEU A 366 -3.30 2.23 -16.96
C LEU A 366 -3.76 2.47 -18.41
N LYS A 367 -2.83 2.75 -19.32
CA LYS A 367 -3.15 2.81 -20.76
C LYS A 367 -3.61 1.43 -21.28
N HIS A 368 -3.03 0.35 -20.79
CA HIS A 368 -3.48 -1.01 -21.11
C HIS A 368 -4.93 -1.24 -20.67
N GLU A 369 -5.32 -0.67 -19.55
CA GLU A 369 -6.69 -0.69 -19.02
C GLU A 369 -7.64 0.34 -19.67
N GLY A 370 -7.22 0.97 -20.76
CA GLY A 370 -8.06 1.91 -21.53
C GLY A 370 -8.22 3.29 -20.93
N THR A 371 -7.37 3.66 -19.95
CA THR A 371 -7.40 4.96 -19.29
C THR A 371 -6.02 5.65 -19.32
N SER A 372 -5.89 6.78 -18.64
CA SER A 372 -4.61 7.45 -18.45
C SER A 372 -4.31 7.63 -16.97
N LEU A 373 -3.02 7.75 -16.61
CA LEU A 373 -2.62 7.98 -15.22
C LEU A 373 -3.31 9.23 -14.63
N GLY A 374 -3.46 10.30 -15.41
CA GLY A 374 -4.14 11.52 -14.95
C GLY A 374 -5.61 11.28 -14.60
N ILE A 375 -6.35 10.59 -15.46
CA ILE A 375 -7.76 10.25 -15.21
C ILE A 375 -7.88 9.29 -14.03
N ALA A 376 -7.10 8.22 -14.02
CA ALA A 376 -7.17 7.19 -12.98
C ALA A 376 -6.79 7.73 -11.59
N TYR A 377 -5.73 8.54 -11.50
CA TYR A 377 -5.33 9.17 -10.26
C TYR A 377 -6.37 10.17 -9.75
N HIS A 378 -7.02 10.91 -10.65
CA HIS A 378 -8.10 11.82 -10.29
C HIS A 378 -9.33 11.08 -9.78
N ASP A 379 -9.71 9.98 -10.43
CA ASP A 379 -10.78 9.11 -9.95
C ASP A 379 -10.45 8.51 -8.56
N ALA A 380 -9.21 8.08 -8.34
CA ALA A 380 -8.75 7.64 -7.02
C ALA A 380 -8.81 8.77 -5.98
N ALA A 381 -8.44 10.00 -6.34
CA ALA A 381 -8.52 11.16 -5.46
C ALA A 381 -9.97 11.46 -5.03
N ILE A 382 -10.96 11.28 -5.92
CA ILE A 382 -12.38 11.39 -5.58
C ILE A 382 -12.78 10.26 -4.64
N ALA A 383 -12.47 9.00 -4.98
CA ALA A 383 -12.82 7.84 -4.15
C ALA A 383 -12.28 7.97 -2.72
N LEU A 384 -10.99 8.29 -2.59
CA LEU A 384 -10.33 8.46 -1.29
C LEU A 384 -10.84 9.64 -0.48
N ARG A 385 -11.38 10.68 -1.12
CA ARG A 385 -11.96 11.82 -0.39
C ARG A 385 -13.24 11.42 0.32
N PHE A 386 -14.06 10.62 -0.31
CA PHE A 386 -15.41 10.34 0.18
C PHE A 386 -15.53 8.99 0.85
N ASN A 387 -14.71 8.00 0.48
CA ASN A 387 -14.69 6.64 1.03
C ASN A 387 -16.10 6.01 1.10
N VAL A 388 -16.92 6.22 0.06
CA VAL A 388 -18.26 5.61 0.01
C VAL A 388 -18.16 4.14 -0.33
N SER A 389 -19.00 3.32 0.30
CA SER A 389 -19.07 1.88 0.02
C SER A 389 -19.59 1.62 -1.39
N CYS A 390 -19.04 0.61 -2.05
CA CYS A 390 -19.55 0.09 -3.32
C CYS A 390 -20.95 -0.55 -3.17
N GLY A 391 -21.27 -1.06 -2.00
CA GLY A 391 -22.52 -1.77 -1.75
C GLY A 391 -22.66 -3.01 -2.63
N THR A 392 -23.89 -3.40 -2.92
CA THR A 392 -24.20 -4.55 -3.80
C THR A 392 -24.15 -4.21 -5.30
N THR A 393 -24.16 -2.94 -5.64
CA THR A 393 -24.04 -2.47 -7.03
C THR A 393 -22.85 -1.52 -7.10
N PRO A 394 -21.80 -1.84 -7.87
CA PRO A 394 -20.65 -0.98 -8.01
C PRO A 394 -21.05 0.41 -8.48
N LYS A 395 -20.60 1.43 -7.75
CA LYS A 395 -20.81 2.84 -8.06
C LYS A 395 -19.51 3.44 -8.57
N LYS A 396 -19.62 4.51 -9.33
CA LYS A 396 -18.45 5.30 -9.70
C LYS A 396 -17.80 5.88 -8.42
N TRP A 397 -16.47 5.77 -8.30
CA TRP A 397 -15.67 6.27 -7.17
C TRP A 397 -16.02 5.68 -5.80
N CYS A 398 -16.63 4.51 -5.72
CA CYS A 398 -16.75 3.78 -4.46
C CYS A 398 -15.48 3.00 -4.14
N LEU A 399 -15.33 2.62 -2.88
CA LEU A 399 -14.32 1.68 -2.39
C LEU A 399 -15.04 0.57 -1.62
N GLN A 400 -14.64 -0.70 -1.80
CA GLN A 400 -15.28 -1.83 -1.14
C GLN A 400 -15.32 -1.61 0.38
N GLU A 401 -14.21 -1.19 0.95
CA GLU A 401 -14.02 -1.01 2.39
C GLU A 401 -13.93 0.47 2.81
N GLY A 402 -14.38 1.38 1.96
CA GLY A 402 -14.30 2.82 2.22
C GLY A 402 -14.73 3.25 3.63
N PRO A 403 -15.89 2.81 4.16
CA PRO A 403 -16.31 3.12 5.53
C PRO A 403 -15.36 2.57 6.61
N ALA A 404 -14.76 1.40 6.41
CA ALA A 404 -13.79 0.82 7.33
C ALA A 404 -12.49 1.63 7.36
N TYR A 405 -12.03 2.14 6.20
CA TYR A 405 -10.89 3.06 6.14
C TYR A 405 -11.12 4.33 6.96
N VAL A 406 -12.34 4.89 6.90
CA VAL A 406 -12.72 6.05 7.73
C VAL A 406 -12.67 5.68 9.22
N ALA A 407 -13.27 4.55 9.60
CA ALA A 407 -13.29 4.09 10.99
C ALA A 407 -11.88 3.82 11.54
N ALA A 408 -10.96 3.35 10.68
CA ALA A 408 -9.55 3.14 11.04
C ALA A 408 -8.71 4.43 11.05
N GLY A 409 -9.32 5.61 10.91
CA GLY A 409 -8.62 6.90 10.96
C GLY A 409 -7.94 7.32 9.65
N GLY A 410 -8.29 6.68 8.54
CA GLY A 410 -7.87 7.05 7.18
C GLY A 410 -8.69 8.14 6.53
N ALA A 411 -9.64 8.74 7.26
CA ALA A 411 -10.46 9.84 6.74
C ALA A 411 -9.63 11.10 6.53
N ASN A 412 -9.85 11.74 5.39
CA ASN A 412 -9.16 12.97 5.02
C ASN A 412 -9.71 14.18 5.78
N SER A 413 -9.11 14.47 6.92
CA SER A 413 -9.44 15.64 7.74
C SER A 413 -8.80 16.94 7.24
N ASN A 414 -7.74 16.87 6.46
CA ASN A 414 -6.97 18.03 6.01
C ASN A 414 -7.49 18.60 4.69
N MET A 415 -8.66 19.21 4.75
CA MET A 415 -9.27 19.89 3.62
C MET A 415 -9.38 21.39 3.92
N ALA A 416 -8.96 22.23 2.97
CA ALA A 416 -9.30 23.63 3.00
C ALA A 416 -10.81 23.81 2.74
N SER A 417 -11.39 24.93 3.11
CA SER A 417 -12.79 25.23 2.81
C SER A 417 -12.97 26.69 2.40
N VAL A 418 -13.88 26.90 1.46
CA VAL A 418 -14.50 28.19 1.18
C VAL A 418 -15.79 28.24 1.99
N ALA A 419 -15.89 29.17 2.93
CA ALA A 419 -17.01 29.18 3.85
C ALA A 419 -18.28 29.75 3.21
N THR A 420 -18.13 30.77 2.35
CA THR A 420 -19.23 31.49 1.71
C THR A 420 -18.93 31.76 0.24
N ILE A 421 -19.93 31.65 -0.63
CA ILE A 421 -19.79 32.04 -2.03
C ILE A 421 -19.58 33.56 -2.08
N GLY A 422 -18.54 33.97 -2.83
CA GLY A 422 -18.10 35.36 -2.90
C GLY A 422 -17.03 35.74 -1.87
N ASP A 423 -16.58 34.81 -1.05
CA ASP A 423 -15.40 35.00 -0.19
C ASP A 423 -14.16 35.42 -1.02
N PRO A 424 -13.17 36.08 -0.41
CA PRO A 424 -11.89 36.33 -1.05
C PRO A 424 -11.28 35.06 -1.63
N ALA A 425 -10.59 35.21 -2.76
CA ALA A 425 -9.99 34.09 -3.47
C ALA A 425 -9.11 33.23 -2.53
N TYR A 426 -9.37 31.92 -2.50
CA TYR A 426 -8.52 30.97 -1.80
C TYR A 426 -7.24 30.73 -2.61
N ALA A 427 -6.08 30.90 -1.99
CA ALA A 427 -4.80 30.60 -2.59
C ALA A 427 -4.28 29.22 -2.11
N GLY A 428 -4.03 28.33 -3.04
CA GLY A 428 -3.56 26.98 -2.77
C GLY A 428 -2.29 26.63 -3.54
N LYS A 429 -1.74 25.46 -3.20
CA LYS A 429 -0.61 24.86 -3.94
C LYS A 429 -0.75 23.35 -3.95
N VAL A 430 -0.43 22.73 -5.08
CA VAL A 430 -0.38 21.28 -5.22
C VAL A 430 0.91 20.87 -5.90
N ALA A 431 1.57 19.87 -5.36
CA ALA A 431 2.85 19.42 -5.88
C ALA A 431 2.70 18.78 -7.27
N ASN A 432 3.71 18.90 -8.12
CA ASN A 432 3.79 18.20 -9.39
C ASN A 432 3.94 16.68 -9.17
N ASP A 433 3.89 15.90 -10.25
CA ASP A 433 4.09 14.44 -10.24
C ASP A 433 3.02 13.66 -9.46
N TYR A 434 1.75 14.04 -9.69
CA TYR A 434 0.56 13.38 -9.13
C TYR A 434 0.44 13.54 -7.61
N ALA A 435 0.25 14.76 -7.19
CA ALA A 435 -0.32 15.11 -5.89
C ALA A 435 -1.76 15.61 -6.04
N LEU A 436 -2.45 15.71 -4.94
CA LEU A 436 -3.85 16.14 -4.91
C LEU A 436 -4.10 17.21 -3.84
N ASP A 437 -5.20 17.92 -3.99
CA ASP A 437 -5.77 18.80 -2.99
C ASP A 437 -7.30 18.73 -3.02
N TRP A 438 -7.94 19.03 -1.90
CA TRP A 438 -9.38 19.05 -1.75
C TRP A 438 -9.82 20.37 -1.11
N ILE A 439 -10.87 20.96 -1.65
CA ILE A 439 -11.46 22.19 -1.13
C ILE A 439 -12.95 21.95 -0.89
N GLY A 440 -13.38 22.04 0.36
CA GLY A 440 -14.79 22.02 0.71
C GLY A 440 -15.49 23.28 0.22
N LEU A 441 -16.63 23.12 -0.43
CA LEU A 441 -17.47 24.20 -0.93
C LEU A 441 -18.81 24.21 -0.18
N PRO A 442 -19.49 25.36 -0.07
CA PRO A 442 -20.77 25.46 0.62
C PRO A 442 -21.87 24.66 -0.08
N ALA A 443 -22.42 23.65 0.57
CA ALA A 443 -23.51 22.83 0.03
C ALA A 443 -24.89 23.47 0.16
N GLY A 444 -25.08 24.39 1.15
CA GLY A 444 -26.38 24.99 1.46
C GLY A 444 -26.62 26.37 0.83
N GLN A 445 -25.77 26.83 -0.08
CA GLN A 445 -25.92 28.11 -0.77
C GLN A 445 -26.46 27.89 -2.20
N GLY A 446 -26.94 28.97 -2.83
CA GLY A 446 -27.44 28.91 -4.20
C GLY A 446 -26.38 28.54 -5.23
N ALA A 447 -26.78 28.47 -6.51
CA ALA A 447 -25.87 28.22 -7.61
C ALA A 447 -24.73 29.25 -7.65
N PHE A 448 -23.55 28.80 -8.06
CA PHE A 448 -22.34 29.61 -8.10
C PHE A 448 -21.46 29.28 -9.33
N ASP A 449 -20.67 30.28 -9.71
CA ASP A 449 -19.56 30.06 -10.64
C ASP A 449 -18.28 29.77 -9.84
N PHE A 450 -17.49 28.81 -10.32
CA PHE A 450 -16.21 28.41 -9.74
C PHE A 450 -15.12 28.56 -10.78
N THR A 451 -14.05 29.26 -10.46
CA THR A 451 -12.88 29.41 -11.31
C THR A 451 -11.62 29.02 -10.56
N LEU A 452 -10.80 28.16 -11.18
CA LEU A 452 -9.47 27.80 -10.71
C LEU A 452 -8.43 28.33 -11.70
N ASP A 453 -7.64 29.30 -11.23
CA ASP A 453 -6.53 29.91 -11.96
C ASP A 453 -5.20 29.29 -11.56
N VAL A 454 -4.33 28.95 -12.52
CA VAL A 454 -2.94 28.58 -12.25
C VAL A 454 -2.10 29.85 -12.14
N THR A 455 -1.74 30.23 -10.92
CA THR A 455 -1.02 31.49 -10.67
C THR A 455 0.49 31.40 -10.87
N SER A 456 1.10 30.21 -10.72
CA SER A 456 2.50 29.95 -11.06
C SER A 456 2.81 28.46 -11.09
N GLY A 457 4.01 28.10 -11.62
CA GLY A 457 4.48 26.70 -11.66
C GLY A 457 4.08 25.92 -12.90
N GLY A 458 3.26 26.48 -13.79
CA GLY A 458 2.96 25.93 -15.12
C GLY A 458 2.28 24.54 -15.12
N GLY A 459 1.59 24.20 -14.03
CA GLY A 459 0.98 22.89 -13.82
C GLY A 459 -0.16 22.58 -14.77
N LYS A 460 -0.56 21.32 -14.76
CA LYS A 460 -1.77 20.80 -15.39
C LYS A 460 -2.68 20.27 -14.29
N LEU A 461 -3.64 21.11 -13.89
CA LEU A 461 -4.57 20.82 -12.79
C LEU A 461 -5.90 20.30 -13.33
N ARG A 462 -6.17 19.03 -13.07
CA ARG A 462 -7.50 18.46 -13.31
C ARG A 462 -8.38 18.74 -12.12
N THR A 463 -9.58 19.26 -12.37
CA THR A 463 -10.52 19.69 -11.33
C THR A 463 -11.91 19.13 -11.60
N SER A 464 -12.54 18.61 -10.56
CA SER A 464 -13.96 18.23 -10.53
C SER A 464 -14.64 18.81 -9.33
N ILE A 465 -15.88 19.23 -9.48
CA ILE A 465 -16.76 19.60 -8.37
C ILE A 465 -17.70 18.42 -8.11
N VAL A 466 -17.53 17.79 -6.96
CA VAL A 466 -18.20 16.55 -6.60
C VAL A 466 -19.23 16.81 -5.52
N CYS A 467 -20.45 16.38 -5.79
CA CYS A 467 -21.56 16.33 -4.85
C CYS A 467 -21.64 14.94 -4.22
N ARG A 468 -21.81 14.90 -2.90
CA ARG A 468 -22.23 13.69 -2.19
C ARG A 468 -23.64 13.86 -1.67
N THR A 469 -24.51 12.88 -1.98
CA THR A 469 -25.85 12.73 -1.38
C THR A 469 -25.95 11.32 -0.84
N ALA A 470 -25.99 11.17 0.48
CA ALA A 470 -25.84 9.90 1.17
C ALA A 470 -24.57 9.16 0.70
N ASP A 471 -24.71 7.96 0.09
CA ASP A 471 -23.62 7.16 -0.45
C ASP A 471 -23.47 7.27 -1.97
N THR A 472 -24.00 8.34 -2.56
CA THR A 472 -23.91 8.56 -4.01
C THR A 472 -23.05 9.78 -4.30
N LEU A 473 -22.14 9.62 -5.27
CA LEU A 473 -21.29 10.70 -5.76
C LEU A 473 -21.68 11.06 -7.19
N SER A 474 -21.75 12.34 -7.47
CA SER A 474 -22.00 12.87 -8.81
C SER A 474 -21.14 14.11 -9.08
N LEU A 475 -20.85 14.35 -10.34
CA LEU A 475 -20.24 15.62 -10.74
C LEU A 475 -21.33 16.67 -10.91
N LEU A 476 -21.13 17.87 -10.37
CA LEU A 476 -22.02 19.00 -10.59
C LEU A 476 -21.78 19.68 -11.93
N ALA A 477 -20.62 19.43 -12.54
CA ALA A 477 -20.26 19.88 -13.88
C ALA A 477 -19.23 18.95 -14.50
N PRO A 478 -18.99 18.97 -15.82
CA PRO A 478 -17.91 18.21 -16.45
C PRO A 478 -16.55 18.55 -15.82
N THR A 479 -15.66 17.54 -15.77
CA THR A 479 -14.28 17.75 -15.27
C THR A 479 -13.51 18.67 -16.20
N GLU A 480 -12.88 19.71 -15.64
CA GLU A 480 -12.08 20.69 -16.36
C GLU A 480 -10.58 20.52 -16.08
N VAL A 481 -9.77 21.08 -16.96
CA VAL A 481 -8.30 21.04 -16.83
C VAL A 481 -7.71 22.43 -17.06
N ALA A 482 -7.27 23.06 -15.97
CA ALA A 482 -6.46 24.28 -16.06
C ALA A 482 -5.03 23.93 -16.49
N LYS A 483 -4.46 24.70 -17.42
CA LYS A 483 -3.10 24.51 -17.91
C LYS A 483 -2.47 25.82 -18.37
N GLY A 484 -1.37 26.21 -17.74
CA GLY A 484 -0.68 27.47 -18.05
C GLY A 484 -1.57 28.67 -17.77
N SER A 485 -1.96 29.41 -18.80
CA SER A 485 -2.88 30.56 -18.72
C SER A 485 -4.34 30.20 -18.99
N THR A 486 -4.69 28.92 -19.08
CA THR A 486 -6.06 28.48 -19.27
C THR A 486 -6.63 28.01 -17.94
N ASP A 487 -7.68 28.69 -17.49
CA ASP A 487 -8.35 28.40 -16.23
C ASP A 487 -9.32 27.21 -16.38
N ALA A 488 -9.63 26.57 -15.26
CA ALA A 488 -10.78 25.67 -15.17
C ALA A 488 -11.97 26.48 -14.64
N THR A 489 -12.98 26.69 -15.47
CA THR A 489 -14.17 27.49 -15.14
C THR A 489 -15.42 26.61 -15.19
N PHE A 490 -16.21 26.68 -14.13
CA PHE A 490 -17.48 25.99 -13.98
C PHE A 490 -18.57 27.04 -13.74
N THR A 491 -19.57 27.10 -14.60
CA THR A 491 -20.65 28.08 -14.52
C THR A 491 -21.91 27.44 -13.98
N SER A 492 -22.64 28.21 -13.17
CA SER A 492 -23.93 27.81 -12.61
C SER A 492 -23.91 26.44 -11.92
N VAL A 493 -22.87 26.20 -11.12
CA VAL A 493 -22.76 24.98 -10.30
C VAL A 493 -23.87 24.99 -9.26
N ASP A 494 -24.81 24.06 -9.36
CA ASP A 494 -25.94 23.97 -8.41
C ASP A 494 -25.68 22.91 -7.34
N PRO A 495 -25.45 23.31 -6.07
CA PRO A 495 -25.20 22.39 -4.97
C PRO A 495 -26.49 21.88 -4.31
N THR A 496 -27.67 22.19 -4.86
CA THR A 496 -28.96 21.80 -4.27
C THR A 496 -29.08 20.29 -4.13
N GLY A 497 -29.41 19.83 -2.92
CA GLY A 497 -29.54 18.41 -2.60
C GLY A 497 -28.24 17.70 -2.27
N CYS A 498 -27.11 18.39 -2.22
CA CYS A 498 -25.85 17.82 -1.79
C CYS A 498 -25.67 17.90 -0.27
N ASP A 499 -25.28 16.80 0.36
CA ASP A 499 -24.85 16.80 1.77
C ASP A 499 -23.45 17.43 1.91
N THR A 500 -22.62 17.23 0.90
CA THR A 500 -21.24 17.74 0.84
C THR A 500 -20.85 18.06 -0.59
N VAL A 501 -20.18 19.19 -0.78
CA VAL A 501 -19.60 19.59 -2.08
C VAL A 501 -18.10 19.79 -1.93
N VAL A 502 -17.31 19.18 -2.81
CA VAL A 502 -15.84 19.25 -2.77
C VAL A 502 -15.29 19.50 -4.17
N ALA A 503 -14.44 20.51 -4.30
CA ALA A 503 -13.55 20.62 -5.45
C ALA A 503 -12.35 19.68 -5.23
N VAL A 504 -12.21 18.68 -6.10
CA VAL A 504 -11.09 17.74 -6.11
C VAL A 504 -10.11 18.20 -7.18
N ILE A 505 -8.87 18.43 -6.78
CA ILE A 505 -7.81 18.97 -7.65
C ILE A 505 -6.65 17.98 -7.68
N THR A 506 -6.19 17.59 -8.88
CA THR A 506 -5.01 16.74 -9.04
C THR A 506 -4.03 17.38 -10.02
N ASN A 507 -2.74 17.31 -9.70
CA ASN A 507 -1.70 17.88 -10.55
C ASN A 507 -1.06 16.79 -11.42
N GLU A 508 -1.35 16.82 -12.73
CA GLU A 508 -0.83 15.88 -13.72
C GLU A 508 0.52 16.32 -14.32
N ASN A 509 1.06 17.45 -13.88
CA ASN A 509 2.32 17.93 -14.41
C ASN A 509 3.47 17.02 -13.98
N GLN A 510 4.18 16.47 -14.96
CA GLN A 510 5.36 15.63 -14.71
C GLN A 510 6.63 16.44 -14.88
N THR A 511 7.45 16.43 -13.84
CA THR A 511 8.79 17.00 -13.94
C THR A 511 9.71 16.04 -14.70
N LYS A 512 10.36 16.52 -15.77
CA LYS A 512 11.24 15.70 -16.63
C LYS A 512 12.51 15.19 -15.93
N SER A 513 12.86 15.76 -14.81
CA SER A 513 13.98 15.34 -13.95
C SER A 513 13.43 14.83 -12.63
N SER A 514 14.07 13.80 -12.06
CA SER A 514 13.77 13.37 -10.69
C SER A 514 14.27 14.47 -9.73
N PRO A 515 13.47 15.46 -9.38
CA PRO A 515 13.98 16.59 -8.61
C PRO A 515 14.26 16.11 -7.19
N LYS A 516 15.38 16.55 -6.64
CA LYS A 516 15.65 16.40 -5.20
C LYS A 516 14.70 17.25 -4.36
N THR A 517 14.01 18.19 -4.97
CA THR A 517 13.08 19.15 -4.37
C THR A 517 11.71 19.00 -5.00
N ILE A 518 10.68 18.95 -4.17
CA ILE A 518 9.28 18.98 -4.61
C ILE A 518 9.01 20.36 -5.23
N THR A 519 8.54 20.38 -6.46
CA THR A 519 8.06 21.59 -7.12
C THR A 519 6.54 21.65 -7.04
N ASN A 520 5.99 22.84 -6.85
CA ASN A 520 4.55 23.05 -6.72
C ASN A 520 4.00 23.86 -7.87
N THR A 521 2.74 23.61 -8.20
CA THR A 521 1.89 24.51 -8.96
C THR A 521 1.03 25.28 -7.96
N ASN A 522 1.12 26.62 -7.98
CA ASN A 522 0.26 27.46 -7.19
C ASN A 522 -1.01 27.80 -7.99
N TYR A 523 -2.11 27.92 -7.30
CA TYR A 523 -3.40 28.23 -7.90
C TYR A 523 -4.21 29.14 -6.99
N SER A 524 -5.22 29.81 -7.56
CA SER A 524 -6.27 30.48 -6.81
C SER A 524 -7.63 29.92 -7.20
N VAL A 525 -8.55 29.95 -6.24
CA VAL A 525 -9.96 29.57 -6.44
C VAL A 525 -10.83 30.78 -6.12
N THR A 526 -11.71 31.13 -7.04
CA THR A 526 -12.74 32.15 -6.86
C THR A 526 -14.11 31.50 -6.98
N THR A 527 -15.04 31.92 -6.12
CA THR A 527 -16.44 31.52 -6.20
C THR A 527 -17.30 32.79 -6.23
N LEU A 528 -18.23 32.90 -7.17
CA LEU A 528 -19.13 34.01 -7.32
C LEU A 528 -20.57 33.51 -7.40
N PRO A 529 -21.60 34.26 -6.87
CA PRO A 529 -22.98 33.90 -7.13
C PRO A 529 -23.26 33.84 -8.63
N ALA A 530 -23.97 32.77 -9.07
CA ALA A 530 -24.31 32.57 -10.49
C ALA A 530 -25.43 33.49 -10.96
#